data_9d606a6ac51b55ea9618245fd81194d6
#
_entry.id   9d606a6ac51b55ea9618245fd81194d6
#
_cell.length_a   1.000
_cell.length_b   1.000
_cell.length_c   1.000
_cell.angle_alpha   90.00
_cell.angle_beta   90.00
_cell.angle_gamma   90.00
#
_symmetry.space_group_name_H-M   'P 1'
#
loop_
_entity.id
_entity.type
_entity.pdbx_description
1 polymer ?
#
loop_
_entity_poly.entity_id
_entity_poly.type
_entity_poly.pdbx_seq_one_letter_code
_entity_poly.pdbx_strand_id
1 'polypeptide(L)'
;MAEPYHAPRPVAVPILPPDDAPVGEPDDGQEPLVPTSQVEVGETLEELAREGARRMLERALHSEVDAYLGRRRYDRADDGGFAGYRNGYARDREISVGTWAVEVRPPRVADTPAHIPPFRSSILPRGRSLTHETQRLFARLYLEGLSSGDFEPAFRELLGTRAALSSSTILRLKEDWRAEYAVWRARPITGRYAYCWADGIYLGVGAEEEHSCLLVVIGARADGRKELLAMELGYRESTASWADVLRGLRDRGLEAPMLAVGDGALGLWAALREVFPDTAHQRCWNHKAMNLTDKVPKRLQPELRHRLRAVWNAPSRRECELRRDELARWLHARGQDPAAETLFRDWDDLTAFYDYPAEHWTHLRTSNPVESVFAGVRLRTNVSKRMRRRDSALYLVFKITQRLELGWRPLNGGLTLMTLLLGGARFVDGIYIPADAARPSDPEEEVTAA
;
A
#
# COMPACT_ATOMS: atom_id res chain seq x y z
N MET A 1 10.29 -33.01 26.22
CA MET A 1 9.72 -32.38 27.42
C MET A 1 10.28 -30.98 27.46
N ALA A 2 9.46 -29.97 27.13
CA ALA A 2 9.82 -28.58 27.17
C ALA A 2 9.10 -27.94 28.36
N GLU A 3 9.87 -27.25 29.21
CA GLU A 3 9.37 -26.58 30.41
C GLU A 3 8.53 -25.34 30.05
N PRO A 4 7.51 -24.98 30.86
CA PRO A 4 6.66 -23.82 30.61
C PRO A 4 7.33 -22.52 31.11
N TYR A 5 7.26 -21.52 30.29
CA TYR A 5 7.73 -20.14 30.48
C TYR A 5 6.89 -19.45 31.59
N HIS A 6 7.52 -19.08 32.71
CA HIS A 6 6.90 -18.26 33.75
C HIS A 6 7.09 -16.77 33.48
N ALA A 7 5.98 -16.06 33.38
CA ALA A 7 5.95 -14.57 33.31
C ALA A 7 6.31 -13.97 34.70
N PRO A 8 7.06 -12.85 34.75
CA PRO A 8 7.40 -12.20 36.01
C PRO A 8 6.21 -11.46 36.62
N ARG A 9 6.09 -11.54 37.96
CA ARG A 9 5.06 -10.84 38.73
C ARG A 9 5.34 -9.34 38.82
N PRO A 10 4.30 -8.49 38.85
CA PRO A 10 4.48 -7.05 39.01
C PRO A 10 4.99 -6.67 40.39
N VAL A 11 6.01 -5.79 40.43
CA VAL A 11 6.60 -5.22 41.65
C VAL A 11 5.67 -4.11 42.17
N ALA A 12 5.28 -4.21 43.44
CA ALA A 12 4.50 -3.20 44.14
C ALA A 12 5.34 -1.95 44.39
N VAL A 13 4.81 -0.77 44.01
CA VAL A 13 5.40 0.54 44.35
C VAL A 13 4.93 0.96 45.76
N PRO A 14 5.79 1.43 46.66
CA PRO A 14 5.39 1.86 47.99
C PRO A 14 4.63 3.20 47.95
N ILE A 15 3.52 3.24 48.67
CA ILE A 15 2.73 4.47 48.90
C ILE A 15 3.40 5.24 50.06
N LEU A 16 3.81 6.49 49.78
CA LEU A 16 4.25 7.43 50.82
C LEU A 16 3.04 8.06 51.54
N PRO A 17 3.12 8.30 52.85
CA PRO A 17 2.03 8.96 53.60
C PRO A 17 1.98 10.47 53.34
N PRO A 18 0.84 11.13 53.58
CA PRO A 18 0.68 12.55 53.31
C PRO A 18 1.30 13.41 54.41
N ASP A 19 2.03 14.48 54.00
CA ASP A 19 2.48 15.54 54.87
C ASP A 19 1.31 16.51 55.19
N ASP A 20 1.02 16.68 56.46
CA ASP A 20 0.11 17.70 56.99
C ASP A 20 0.77 19.09 57.04
N ALA A 21 0.24 20.06 56.28
CA ALA A 21 0.38 21.49 56.62
C ALA A 21 -0.81 22.31 56.09
N PRO A 22 -1.42 23.15 56.87
CA PRO A 22 -2.61 23.93 56.47
C PRO A 22 -2.18 25.20 55.72
N VAL A 23 -2.73 25.39 54.51
CA VAL A 23 -2.64 26.68 53.83
C VAL A 23 -4.04 27.11 53.43
N GLY A 24 -4.30 28.37 53.75
CA GLY A 24 -5.58 29.06 53.71
C GLY A 24 -6.30 29.07 52.37
N GLU A 25 -7.60 29.17 52.48
CA GLU A 25 -8.58 29.32 51.42
C GLU A 25 -8.36 30.59 50.60
N PRO A 26 -8.58 30.53 49.29
CA PRO A 26 -9.27 31.59 48.57
C PRO A 26 -10.66 31.10 48.14
N ASP A 27 -11.63 31.82 48.58
CA ASP A 27 -13.04 31.82 48.15
C ASP A 27 -13.08 32.12 46.64
N ASP A 28 -13.39 31.09 45.88
CA ASP A 28 -13.86 31.21 44.50
C ASP A 28 -15.02 30.24 44.31
N GLY A 29 -16.20 30.80 44.20
CA GLY A 29 -17.47 30.11 43.98
C GLY A 29 -17.48 29.25 42.72
N GLN A 30 -16.85 28.10 42.78
CA GLN A 30 -17.03 27.02 41.83
C GLN A 30 -17.82 25.89 42.49
N GLU A 31 -19.06 25.70 42.05
CA GLU A 31 -19.82 24.52 42.36
C GLU A 31 -19.03 23.25 42.06
N PRO A 32 -19.07 22.24 42.92
CA PRO A 32 -18.32 21.00 42.68
C PRO A 32 -18.90 20.25 41.49
N LEU A 33 -18.04 20.00 40.49
CA LEU A 33 -18.33 19.29 39.25
C LEU A 33 -18.40 17.76 39.42
N VAL A 34 -18.76 17.24 40.59
CA VAL A 34 -18.83 15.79 40.80
C VAL A 34 -20.24 15.43 41.26
N PRO A 35 -21.06 14.73 40.48
CA PRO A 35 -22.33 14.18 40.96
C PRO A 35 -22.03 12.98 41.88
N THR A 36 -22.47 13.09 43.12
CA THR A 36 -22.45 12.03 44.15
C THR A 36 -23.59 11.02 43.96
N SER A 37 -23.61 10.30 42.86
CA SER A 37 -24.41 9.08 42.73
C SER A 37 -23.67 8.08 41.82
N GLN A 38 -23.68 6.82 42.22
CA GLN A 38 -23.08 5.68 41.48
C GLN A 38 -23.86 5.41 40.20
N VAL A 39 -23.85 6.35 39.24
CA VAL A 39 -24.32 6.15 37.89
C VAL A 39 -23.06 5.92 37.06
N GLU A 40 -23.01 4.76 36.47
CA GLU A 40 -22.04 4.21 35.53
C GLU A 40 -20.87 5.13 35.14
N VAL A 41 -19.70 4.91 35.76
CA VAL A 41 -18.45 5.68 35.57
C VAL A 41 -18.04 5.80 34.09
N GLY A 42 -18.51 4.91 33.23
CA GLY A 42 -18.25 4.93 31.80
C GLY A 42 -18.99 6.03 31.04
N GLU A 43 -20.32 6.21 31.32
CA GLU A 43 -21.13 7.27 30.67
C GLU A 43 -20.66 8.66 31.07
N THR A 44 -20.33 8.84 32.34
CA THR A 44 -19.85 10.12 32.88
C THR A 44 -18.49 10.52 32.28
N LEU A 45 -17.58 9.59 32.03
CA LEU A 45 -16.28 9.85 31.41
C LEU A 45 -16.42 10.25 29.93
N GLU A 46 -17.30 9.60 29.20
CA GLU A 46 -17.57 9.95 27.80
C GLU A 46 -18.28 11.31 27.67
N GLU A 47 -19.21 11.61 28.55
CA GLU A 47 -19.86 12.92 28.58
C GLU A 47 -18.89 14.05 28.92
N LEU A 48 -18.03 13.86 29.93
CA LEU A 48 -16.96 14.81 30.28
C LEU A 48 -15.96 15.01 29.14
N ALA A 49 -15.56 13.94 28.46
CA ALA A 49 -14.66 14.04 27.34
C ALA A 49 -15.28 14.77 26.14
N ARG A 50 -16.58 14.52 25.87
CA ARG A 50 -17.36 15.20 24.83
C ARG A 50 -17.51 16.68 25.13
N GLU A 51 -17.86 17.03 26.35
CA GLU A 51 -18.00 18.42 26.80
C GLU A 51 -16.64 19.13 26.81
N GLY A 52 -15.58 18.47 27.27
CA GLY A 52 -14.20 18.96 27.18
C GLY A 52 -13.78 19.26 25.74
N ALA A 53 -14.05 18.34 24.82
CA ALA A 53 -13.77 18.53 23.40
C ALA A 53 -14.56 19.70 22.80
N ARG A 54 -15.85 19.86 23.18
CA ARG A 54 -16.68 20.99 22.75
C ARG A 54 -16.09 22.33 23.21
N ARG A 55 -15.75 22.46 24.48
CA ARG A 55 -15.16 23.67 25.05
C ARG A 55 -13.81 24.02 24.43
N MET A 56 -12.97 23.01 24.19
CA MET A 56 -11.67 23.21 23.51
C MET A 56 -11.83 23.71 22.08
N LEU A 57 -12.76 23.12 21.32
CA LEU A 57 -13.05 23.54 19.94
C LEU A 57 -13.62 24.96 19.88
N GLU A 58 -14.57 25.30 20.74
CA GLU A 58 -15.15 26.66 20.84
C GLU A 58 -14.05 27.67 21.18
N ARG A 59 -13.18 27.37 22.15
CA ARG A 59 -12.05 28.25 22.50
C ARG A 59 -11.08 28.44 21.35
N ALA A 60 -10.76 27.37 20.63
CA ALA A 60 -9.88 27.42 19.46
C ALA A 60 -10.48 28.26 18.33
N LEU A 61 -11.78 28.11 18.05
CA LEU A 61 -12.51 28.92 17.06
C LEU A 61 -12.55 30.41 17.45
N HIS A 62 -12.71 30.73 18.74
CA HIS A 62 -12.63 32.11 19.23
C HIS A 62 -11.21 32.68 19.07
N SER A 63 -10.18 31.90 19.40
CA SER A 63 -8.78 32.34 19.24
C SER A 63 -8.43 32.59 17.76
N GLU A 64 -9.00 31.81 16.82
CA GLU A 64 -8.82 32.01 15.39
C GLU A 64 -9.43 33.34 14.91
N VAL A 65 -10.63 33.69 15.44
CA VAL A 65 -11.26 34.98 15.15
C VAL A 65 -10.48 36.13 15.81
N ASP A 66 -9.97 35.93 17.03
CA ASP A 66 -9.13 36.92 17.71
C ASP A 66 -7.86 37.23 16.93
N ALA A 67 -7.20 36.18 16.43
CA ALA A 67 -6.00 36.31 15.59
C ALA A 67 -6.32 37.02 14.24
N TYR A 68 -7.45 36.69 13.61
CA TYR A 68 -7.85 37.35 12.37
C TYR A 68 -8.18 38.84 12.56
N LEU A 69 -8.88 39.20 13.66
CA LEU A 69 -9.25 40.57 13.97
C LEU A 69 -8.12 41.39 14.60
N GLY A 70 -7.00 40.75 15.00
CA GLY A 70 -5.88 41.39 15.72
C GLY A 70 -6.23 41.88 17.12
N ARG A 71 -7.41 41.47 17.69
CA ARG A 71 -7.89 41.92 19.00
C ARG A 71 -8.77 40.88 19.69
N ARG A 72 -8.80 40.89 21.02
CA ARG A 72 -9.67 40.08 21.84
C ARG A 72 -11.09 40.64 21.91
N ARG A 73 -12.00 39.88 22.47
CA ARG A 73 -13.44 40.16 22.43
C ARG A 73 -13.85 41.52 23.03
N TYR A 74 -13.12 42.04 24.00
CA TYR A 74 -13.45 43.28 24.72
C TYR A 74 -12.43 44.41 24.46
N ASP A 75 -11.42 44.17 23.62
CA ASP A 75 -10.45 45.19 23.31
C ASP A 75 -11.03 46.20 22.30
N ARG A 76 -10.76 47.48 22.52
CA ARG A 76 -11.08 48.54 21.55
C ARG A 76 -10.15 48.40 20.34
N ALA A 77 -10.65 48.73 19.15
CA ALA A 77 -9.80 48.77 17.97
C ALA A 77 -8.85 49.96 18.11
N ASP A 78 -7.52 49.71 18.06
CA ASP A 78 -6.56 50.76 17.82
C ASP A 78 -6.65 51.20 16.37
N ASP A 79 -6.42 52.46 16.06
CA ASP A 79 -6.63 53.10 14.76
C ASP A 79 -5.80 52.51 13.59
N GLY A 80 -5.09 51.41 13.80
CA GLY A 80 -4.10 50.86 12.87
C GLY A 80 -4.49 49.68 11.98
N GLY A 81 -5.65 49.06 12.15
CA GLY A 81 -5.96 47.88 11.35
C GLY A 81 -7.34 47.27 11.59
N PHE A 82 -8.35 47.84 10.99
CA PHE A 82 -9.71 47.30 11.09
C PHE A 82 -9.90 46.14 10.13
N ALA A 83 -10.04 44.91 10.65
CA ALA A 83 -10.28 43.69 9.87
C ALA A 83 -11.73 43.20 9.92
N GLY A 84 -12.64 43.93 10.56
CA GLY A 84 -14.05 43.58 10.69
C GLY A 84 -14.56 43.53 12.14
N TYR A 85 -15.81 43.11 12.33
CA TYR A 85 -16.42 42.95 13.63
C TYR A 85 -16.87 41.51 13.89
N ARG A 86 -16.84 41.09 15.16
CA ARG A 86 -17.56 39.89 15.59
C ARG A 86 -19.05 40.05 15.37
N ASN A 87 -19.68 39.14 14.65
CA ASN A 87 -21.10 39.22 14.32
C ASN A 87 -21.84 37.95 14.79
N GLY A 88 -21.87 37.75 16.10
CA GLY A 88 -22.54 36.61 16.71
C GLY A 88 -21.97 35.24 16.25
N TYR A 89 -22.86 34.29 16.08
CA TYR A 89 -22.52 32.91 15.74
C TYR A 89 -23.24 32.47 14.44
N ALA A 90 -22.64 31.53 13.73
CA ALA A 90 -23.29 30.81 12.65
C ALA A 90 -24.28 29.76 13.23
N ARG A 91 -24.97 29.06 12.35
CA ARG A 91 -25.79 27.90 12.74
C ARG A 91 -24.91 26.86 13.40
N ASP A 92 -25.47 26.21 14.41
CA ASP A 92 -24.79 25.11 15.08
C ASP A 92 -24.36 24.05 14.08
N ARG A 93 -23.15 23.53 14.25
CA ARG A 93 -22.56 22.51 13.39
C ARG A 93 -22.14 21.32 14.20
N GLU A 94 -22.59 20.18 13.79
CA GLU A 94 -22.14 18.90 14.31
C GLU A 94 -20.84 18.48 13.64
N ILE A 95 -19.84 18.14 14.46
CA ILE A 95 -18.51 17.74 14.03
C ILE A 95 -18.19 16.39 14.64
N SER A 96 -17.79 15.42 13.83
CA SER A 96 -17.29 14.14 14.33
C SER A 96 -15.82 14.26 14.73
N VAL A 97 -15.53 14.07 16.02
CA VAL A 97 -14.19 14.09 16.61
C VAL A 97 -13.90 12.71 17.16
N GLY A 98 -13.04 11.95 16.44
CA GLY A 98 -12.80 10.55 16.78
C GLY A 98 -14.07 9.71 16.67
N THR A 99 -14.51 9.12 17.78
CA THR A 99 -15.74 8.31 17.88
C THR A 99 -16.96 9.11 18.33
N TRP A 100 -16.87 10.43 18.55
CA TRP A 100 -17.95 11.25 19.08
C TRP A 100 -18.40 12.32 18.09
N ALA A 101 -19.66 12.70 18.21
CA ALA A 101 -20.22 13.89 17.58
C ALA A 101 -20.29 15.02 18.61
N VAL A 102 -19.75 16.18 18.24
CA VAL A 102 -19.74 17.40 19.09
C VAL A 102 -20.42 18.52 18.34
N GLU A 103 -21.42 19.15 18.97
CA GLU A 103 -22.09 20.31 18.44
C GLU A 103 -21.32 21.57 18.83
N VAL A 104 -20.93 22.40 17.87
CA VAL A 104 -20.18 23.64 18.10
C VAL A 104 -20.87 24.81 17.43
N ARG A 105 -20.73 26.00 18.03
CA ARG A 105 -21.20 27.30 17.50
C ARG A 105 -20.05 28.08 16.89
N PRO A 106 -19.84 28.06 15.54
CA PRO A 106 -18.79 28.82 14.94
C PRO A 106 -19.04 30.32 15.05
N PRO A 107 -18.06 31.12 15.52
CA PRO A 107 -18.18 32.57 15.54
C PRO A 107 -18.17 33.15 14.12
N ARG A 108 -18.83 34.28 13.91
CA ARG A 108 -18.88 34.98 12.61
C ARG A 108 -18.17 36.32 12.68
N VAL A 109 -17.58 36.71 11.56
CA VAL A 109 -17.03 38.04 11.33
C VAL A 109 -17.84 38.71 10.22
N ALA A 110 -18.14 39.99 10.39
CA ALA A 110 -18.80 40.82 9.39
C ALA A 110 -17.99 42.11 9.15
N ASP A 111 -18.39 42.86 8.12
CA ASP A 111 -17.85 44.16 7.77
C ASP A 111 -16.32 44.12 7.50
N THR A 112 -15.83 43.04 6.94
CA THR A 112 -14.44 42.90 6.50
C THR A 112 -14.21 43.84 5.31
N PRO A 113 -13.21 44.76 5.37
CA PRO A 113 -12.87 45.64 4.26
C PRO A 113 -12.53 44.87 2.98
N ALA A 114 -12.85 45.44 1.83
CA ALA A 114 -12.69 44.74 0.53
C ALA A 114 -11.24 44.34 0.19
N HIS A 115 -10.26 45.00 0.78
CA HIS A 115 -8.83 44.70 0.60
C HIS A 115 -8.31 43.57 1.54
N ILE A 116 -9.14 43.11 2.48
CA ILE A 116 -8.79 42.02 3.39
C ILE A 116 -9.60 40.77 2.98
N PRO A 117 -8.94 39.59 2.83
CA PRO A 117 -9.66 38.35 2.57
C PRO A 117 -10.69 38.06 3.66
N PRO A 118 -11.94 37.67 3.32
CA PRO A 118 -12.96 37.37 4.30
C PRO A 118 -12.55 36.23 5.22
N PHE A 119 -12.95 36.30 6.50
CA PHE A 119 -12.64 35.28 7.50
C PHE A 119 -13.13 33.90 7.04
N ARG A 120 -12.21 32.94 7.06
CA ARG A 120 -12.46 31.51 6.83
C ARG A 120 -11.76 30.71 7.89
N SER A 121 -12.52 30.01 8.72
CA SER A 121 -11.93 29.14 9.75
C SER A 121 -11.10 28.04 9.09
N SER A 122 -9.86 27.88 9.54
CA SER A 122 -8.96 26.77 9.19
C SER A 122 -9.28 25.53 10.01
N ILE A 123 -9.74 25.74 11.27
CA ILE A 123 -10.13 24.67 12.19
C ILE A 123 -11.42 24.01 11.70
N LEU A 124 -12.38 24.81 11.21
CA LEU A 124 -13.70 24.36 10.79
C LEU A 124 -14.05 24.87 9.39
N PRO A 125 -13.39 24.39 8.32
CA PRO A 125 -13.70 24.79 6.96
C PRO A 125 -15.16 24.54 6.60
N ARG A 126 -15.71 25.39 5.69
CA ARG A 126 -17.09 25.20 5.21
C ARG A 126 -17.26 23.83 4.56
N GLY A 127 -18.34 23.13 4.89
CA GLY A 127 -18.66 21.82 4.30
C GLY A 127 -17.87 20.64 4.85
N ARG A 128 -17.00 20.83 5.84
CA ARG A 128 -16.34 19.72 6.57
C ARG A 128 -17.00 19.53 7.93
N SER A 129 -17.50 18.33 8.17
CA SER A 129 -18.10 17.89 9.44
C SER A 129 -17.28 16.78 10.12
N LEU A 130 -16.16 16.38 9.52
CA LEU A 130 -15.32 15.29 9.99
C LEU A 130 -13.92 15.80 10.26
N THR A 131 -13.32 15.40 11.37
CA THR A 131 -11.89 15.60 11.61
C THR A 131 -11.07 14.78 10.63
N HIS A 132 -9.81 15.15 10.41
CA HIS A 132 -8.90 14.45 9.53
C HIS A 132 -8.67 12.99 9.99
N GLU A 133 -8.67 12.73 11.30
CA GLU A 133 -8.56 11.37 11.86
C GLU A 133 -9.81 10.54 11.58
N THR A 134 -10.99 11.13 11.77
CA THR A 134 -12.24 10.45 11.41
C THR A 134 -12.27 10.11 9.92
N GLN A 135 -11.84 11.01 9.05
CA GLN A 135 -11.71 10.72 7.61
C GLN A 135 -10.74 9.57 7.32
N ARG A 136 -9.60 9.52 8.03
CA ARG A 136 -8.65 8.39 7.93
C ARG A 136 -9.26 7.08 8.40
N LEU A 137 -10.00 7.10 9.50
CA LEU A 137 -10.72 5.92 10.00
C LEU A 137 -11.72 5.40 8.96
N PHE A 138 -12.48 6.29 8.34
CA PHE A 138 -13.43 5.93 7.28
C PHE A 138 -12.73 5.34 6.06
N ALA A 139 -11.67 5.99 5.61
CA ALA A 139 -10.87 5.47 4.52
C ALA A 139 -10.37 4.05 4.85
N ARG A 140 -9.89 3.84 6.08
CA ARG A 140 -9.41 2.53 6.54
C ARG A 140 -10.52 1.49 6.55
N LEU A 141 -11.67 1.78 7.13
CA LEU A 141 -12.79 0.84 7.20
C LEU A 141 -13.37 0.52 5.82
N TYR A 142 -13.41 1.50 4.92
CA TYR A 142 -13.77 1.27 3.53
C TYR A 142 -12.77 0.34 2.83
N LEU A 143 -11.47 0.51 3.09
CA LEU A 143 -10.43 -0.37 2.58
C LEU A 143 -10.49 -1.78 3.20
N GLU A 144 -10.92 -1.90 4.47
CA GLU A 144 -11.11 -3.20 5.16
C GLU A 144 -12.36 -3.96 4.72
N GLY A 145 -13.27 -3.33 3.98
CA GLY A 145 -14.39 -4.06 3.42
C GLY A 145 -15.78 -3.48 3.65
N LEU A 146 -15.96 -2.43 4.46
CA LEU A 146 -17.27 -1.81 4.58
C LEU A 146 -17.76 -1.25 3.25
N SER A 147 -18.96 -1.62 2.82
CA SER A 147 -19.57 -1.02 1.64
C SER A 147 -20.10 0.39 1.94
N SER A 148 -20.32 1.18 0.88
CA SER A 148 -20.87 2.54 1.06
C SER A 148 -22.24 2.58 1.77
N GLY A 149 -23.01 1.50 1.67
CA GLY A 149 -24.32 1.36 2.32
C GLY A 149 -24.23 0.90 3.77
N ASP A 150 -23.14 0.22 4.14
CA ASP A 150 -22.96 -0.33 5.49
C ASP A 150 -22.36 0.70 6.46
N PHE A 151 -21.82 1.81 5.94
CA PHE A 151 -21.22 2.85 6.76
C PHE A 151 -22.26 3.51 7.67
N GLU A 152 -23.40 3.90 7.13
CA GLU A 152 -24.41 4.61 7.91
C GLU A 152 -24.95 3.77 9.07
N PRO A 153 -25.33 2.48 8.89
CA PRO A 153 -25.74 1.63 10.01
C PRO A 153 -24.63 1.39 11.03
N ALA A 154 -23.44 1.00 10.60
CA ALA A 154 -22.31 0.68 11.48
C ALA A 154 -21.88 1.90 12.32
N PHE A 155 -21.93 3.09 11.75
CA PHE A 155 -21.54 4.30 12.48
C PHE A 155 -22.66 4.90 13.30
N ARG A 156 -23.91 4.67 12.92
CA ARG A 156 -25.06 5.05 13.78
C ARG A 156 -25.03 4.27 15.09
N GLU A 157 -24.59 3.02 15.05
CA GLU A 157 -24.38 2.20 16.25
C GLU A 157 -23.18 2.66 17.08
N LEU A 158 -22.05 3.02 16.44
CA LEU A 158 -20.82 3.44 17.11
C LEU A 158 -20.80 4.91 17.57
N LEU A 159 -21.42 5.82 16.81
CA LEU A 159 -21.34 7.26 17.01
C LEU A 159 -22.69 7.90 17.41
N GLY A 160 -23.71 7.07 17.57
CA GLY A 160 -25.07 7.53 17.85
C GLY A 160 -25.82 8.00 16.59
N THR A 161 -27.10 8.33 16.79
CA THR A 161 -28.07 8.61 15.71
C THR A 161 -27.78 9.85 14.85
N ARG A 162 -26.79 10.66 15.22
CA ARG A 162 -26.42 11.92 14.56
C ARG A 162 -25.09 11.88 13.82
N ALA A 163 -24.54 10.69 13.53
CA ALA A 163 -23.33 10.61 12.74
C ALA A 163 -23.54 11.21 11.35
N ALA A 164 -22.85 12.32 11.07
CA ALA A 164 -22.92 13.07 9.81
C ALA A 164 -22.23 12.34 8.64
N LEU A 165 -22.59 11.06 8.43
CA LEU A 165 -22.04 10.23 7.38
C LEU A 165 -23.01 10.13 6.23
N SER A 166 -22.80 10.99 5.27
CA SER A 166 -23.54 10.92 4.02
C SER A 166 -22.71 10.17 2.95
N SER A 167 -23.42 9.56 2.00
CA SER A 167 -22.84 9.02 0.76
C SER A 167 -21.91 10.03 0.06
N SER A 168 -22.11 11.34 0.26
CA SER A 168 -21.25 12.42 -0.21
C SER A 168 -19.83 12.40 0.40
N THR A 169 -19.65 11.88 1.61
CA THR A 169 -18.32 11.73 2.22
C THR A 169 -17.49 10.70 1.48
N ILE A 170 -18.10 9.58 1.09
CA ILE A 170 -17.43 8.53 0.31
C ILE A 170 -17.13 9.02 -1.11
N LEU A 171 -18.01 9.82 -1.70
CA LEU A 171 -17.74 10.40 -3.02
C LEU A 171 -16.54 11.36 -2.97
N ARG A 172 -16.42 12.19 -1.93
CA ARG A 172 -15.24 13.04 -1.72
C ARG A 172 -13.98 12.24 -1.50
N LEU A 173 -14.03 11.19 -0.68
CA LEU A 173 -12.88 10.31 -0.48
C LEU A 173 -12.38 9.70 -1.78
N LYS A 174 -13.28 9.30 -2.68
CA LYS A 174 -12.91 8.78 -4.01
C LYS A 174 -12.28 9.85 -4.90
N GLU A 175 -12.75 11.10 -4.81
CA GLU A 175 -12.18 12.22 -5.57
C GLU A 175 -10.78 12.58 -5.04
N ASP A 176 -10.58 12.58 -3.72
CA ASP A 176 -9.26 12.74 -3.11
C ASP A 176 -8.30 11.63 -3.60
N TRP A 177 -8.74 10.38 -3.63
CA TRP A 177 -7.93 9.26 -4.14
C TRP A 177 -7.61 9.37 -5.62
N ARG A 178 -8.54 9.89 -6.41
CA ARG A 178 -8.31 10.19 -7.83
C ARG A 178 -7.21 11.23 -8.00
N ALA A 179 -7.24 12.31 -7.23
CA ALA A 179 -6.22 13.35 -7.26
C ALA A 179 -4.86 12.81 -6.81
N GLU A 180 -4.81 12.04 -5.72
CA GLU A 180 -3.59 11.39 -5.25
C GLU A 180 -3.01 10.41 -6.29
N TYR A 181 -3.86 9.61 -6.93
CA TYR A 181 -3.44 8.70 -8.00
C TYR A 181 -2.86 9.47 -9.19
N ALA A 182 -3.48 10.57 -9.61
CA ALA A 182 -2.98 11.38 -10.72
C ALA A 182 -1.59 11.96 -10.44
N VAL A 183 -1.36 12.46 -9.22
CA VAL A 183 -0.04 12.94 -8.77
C VAL A 183 0.97 11.79 -8.72
N TRP A 184 0.60 10.66 -8.13
CA TRP A 184 1.47 9.48 -8.04
C TRP A 184 1.82 8.93 -9.42
N ARG A 185 0.85 8.85 -10.34
CA ARG A 185 1.04 8.36 -11.70
C ARG A 185 2.01 9.22 -12.50
N ALA A 186 1.99 10.53 -12.30
CA ALA A 186 2.85 11.50 -12.99
C ALA A 186 4.23 11.68 -12.34
N ARG A 187 4.48 11.07 -11.15
CA ARG A 187 5.73 11.29 -10.43
C ARG A 187 6.95 10.81 -11.24
N PRO A 188 8.08 11.52 -11.18
CA PRO A 188 9.32 11.03 -11.76
C PRO A 188 9.77 9.77 -11.04
N ILE A 189 10.37 8.84 -11.78
CA ILE A 189 11.01 7.64 -11.23
C ILE A 189 12.49 7.95 -11.10
N THR A 190 12.98 7.96 -9.88
CA THR A 190 14.37 8.26 -9.57
C THR A 190 15.10 7.04 -9.02
N GLY A 191 16.34 6.84 -9.45
CA GLY A 191 17.15 5.71 -9.05
C GLY A 191 17.01 4.50 -9.99
N ARG A 192 17.87 3.50 -9.77
CA ARG A 192 17.94 2.28 -10.57
C ARG A 192 17.12 1.16 -9.93
N TYR A 193 16.52 0.35 -10.77
CA TYR A 193 15.73 -0.82 -10.38
C TYR A 193 16.34 -2.06 -11.05
N ALA A 194 16.88 -2.98 -10.26
CA ALA A 194 17.46 -4.19 -10.81
C ALA A 194 16.40 -5.15 -11.37
N TYR A 195 15.27 -5.27 -10.68
CA TYR A 195 14.20 -6.19 -11.02
C TYR A 195 12.86 -5.49 -11.13
N CYS A 196 12.02 -5.99 -12.04
CA CYS A 196 10.61 -5.63 -12.10
C CYS A 196 9.75 -6.91 -12.14
N TRP A 197 8.62 -6.88 -11.44
CA TRP A 197 7.55 -7.87 -11.54
C TRP A 197 6.36 -7.24 -12.22
N ALA A 198 5.83 -7.88 -13.25
CA ALA A 198 4.69 -7.39 -14.02
C ALA A 198 3.65 -8.50 -14.16
N ASP A 199 2.38 -8.14 -13.91
CA ASP A 199 1.25 -9.07 -14.04
C ASP A 199 -0.05 -8.30 -14.22
N GLY A 200 -1.08 -8.95 -14.75
CA GLY A 200 -2.40 -8.39 -14.97
C GLY A 200 -3.50 -9.13 -14.19
N ILE A 201 -4.48 -8.39 -13.71
CA ILE A 201 -5.68 -8.96 -13.12
C ILE A 201 -6.94 -8.48 -13.82
N TYR A 202 -7.82 -9.40 -14.21
CA TYR A 202 -9.12 -9.08 -14.73
C TYR A 202 -10.07 -8.72 -13.58
N LEU A 203 -10.56 -7.49 -13.61
CA LEU A 203 -11.54 -7.00 -12.63
C LEU A 203 -12.94 -7.28 -13.17
N GLY A 204 -13.73 -8.05 -12.45
CA GLY A 204 -15.16 -8.29 -12.79
C GLY A 204 -16.02 -7.05 -12.53
N VAL A 205 -15.77 -5.96 -13.29
CA VAL A 205 -16.43 -4.66 -13.09
C VAL A 205 -17.29 -4.32 -14.30
N GLY A 206 -18.59 -4.08 -14.05
CA GLY A 206 -19.54 -3.60 -15.06
C GLY A 206 -20.48 -4.64 -15.63
N ALA A 207 -21.57 -4.18 -16.28
CA ALA A 207 -22.60 -5.00 -16.90
C ALA A 207 -22.24 -5.43 -18.33
N GLU A 208 -21.18 -4.86 -18.91
CA GLU A 208 -20.69 -5.17 -20.25
C GLU A 208 -19.42 -6.03 -20.15
N GLU A 209 -19.37 -7.06 -20.97
CA GLU A 209 -18.31 -8.09 -21.06
C GLU A 209 -16.94 -7.56 -21.54
N GLU A 210 -16.69 -6.27 -21.45
CA GLU A 210 -15.39 -5.72 -21.75
C GLU A 210 -14.39 -6.07 -20.63
N HIS A 211 -13.45 -6.93 -20.98
CA HIS A 211 -12.37 -7.42 -20.14
C HIS A 211 -11.38 -6.30 -19.73
N SER A 212 -11.76 -5.49 -18.74
CA SER A 212 -10.84 -4.53 -18.15
C SER A 212 -9.79 -5.28 -17.33
N CYS A 213 -8.53 -5.16 -17.73
CA CYS A 213 -7.39 -5.71 -17.03
C CYS A 213 -6.68 -4.60 -16.26
N LEU A 214 -6.35 -4.83 -15.00
CA LEU A 214 -5.47 -3.96 -14.23
C LEU A 214 -4.04 -4.46 -14.38
N LEU A 215 -3.19 -3.67 -15.04
CA LEU A 215 -1.78 -3.95 -15.25
C LEU A 215 -0.98 -3.34 -14.09
N VAL A 216 -0.14 -4.14 -13.45
CA VAL A 216 0.65 -3.74 -12.28
C VAL A 216 2.12 -4.02 -12.54
N VAL A 217 2.97 -3.05 -12.22
CA VAL A 217 4.43 -3.20 -12.25
C VAL A 217 5.00 -2.79 -10.89
N ILE A 218 5.78 -3.69 -10.30
CA ILE A 218 6.52 -3.48 -9.04
C ILE A 218 8.00 -3.55 -9.36
N GLY A 219 8.80 -2.62 -8.84
CA GLY A 219 10.25 -2.59 -9.00
C GLY A 219 11.00 -2.88 -7.70
N ALA A 220 12.21 -3.43 -7.80
CA ALA A 220 13.17 -3.54 -6.69
C ALA A 220 14.18 -2.40 -6.77
N ARG A 221 14.15 -1.51 -5.77
CA ARG A 221 15.06 -0.36 -5.63
C ARG A 221 16.47 -0.80 -5.29
N ALA A 222 17.43 0.14 -5.42
CA ALA A 222 18.83 -0.09 -5.07
C ALA A 222 19.06 -0.47 -3.59
N ASP A 223 18.12 -0.18 -2.70
CA ASP A 223 18.17 -0.61 -1.29
C ASP A 223 17.51 -1.98 -1.04
N GLY A 224 17.06 -2.66 -2.09
CA GLY A 224 16.36 -3.95 -2.04
C GLY A 224 14.87 -3.86 -1.69
N ARG A 225 14.33 -2.67 -1.38
CA ARG A 225 12.90 -2.48 -1.13
C ARG A 225 12.11 -2.55 -2.43
N LYS A 226 10.89 -3.04 -2.33
CA LYS A 226 9.96 -3.08 -3.45
C LYS A 226 9.11 -1.80 -3.48
N GLU A 227 8.82 -1.32 -4.68
CA GLU A 227 8.02 -0.11 -4.92
C GLU A 227 7.02 -0.33 -6.04
N LEU A 228 5.79 0.16 -5.88
CA LEU A 228 4.79 0.18 -6.94
C LEU A 228 5.18 1.23 -7.99
N LEU A 229 5.51 0.80 -9.21
CA LEU A 229 5.94 1.66 -10.31
C LEU A 229 4.79 2.09 -11.22
N ALA A 230 3.92 1.14 -11.58
CA ALA A 230 2.74 1.38 -12.39
C ALA A 230 1.54 0.56 -11.90
N MET A 231 0.36 1.15 -12.08
CA MET A 231 -0.94 0.52 -11.92
C MET A 231 -1.90 1.19 -12.89
N GLU A 232 -2.25 0.52 -13.97
CA GLU A 232 -3.00 1.10 -15.07
C GLU A 232 -4.15 0.18 -15.49
N LEU A 233 -5.27 0.77 -15.92
CA LEU A 233 -6.33 0.01 -16.57
C LEU A 233 -6.00 -0.17 -18.04
N GLY A 234 -5.84 -1.41 -18.47
CA GLY A 234 -5.66 -1.80 -19.85
C GLY A 234 -6.90 -2.47 -20.44
N TYR A 235 -7.00 -2.44 -21.75
CA TYR A 235 -7.92 -3.28 -22.50
C TYR A 235 -7.24 -4.63 -22.77
N ARG A 236 -7.42 -5.61 -21.87
CA ARG A 236 -6.70 -6.89 -21.85
C ARG A 236 -5.19 -6.76 -21.60
N GLU A 237 -4.52 -7.87 -21.43
CA GLU A 237 -3.05 -7.97 -21.38
C GLU A 237 -2.44 -7.98 -22.78
N SER A 238 -2.81 -7.01 -23.61
CA SER A 238 -2.31 -6.90 -24.97
C SER A 238 -0.90 -6.30 -25.00
N THR A 239 -0.16 -6.56 -26.08
CA THR A 239 1.15 -5.92 -26.32
C THR A 239 1.05 -4.40 -26.28
N ALA A 240 0.00 -3.81 -26.88
CA ALA A 240 -0.21 -2.38 -26.88
C ALA A 240 -0.40 -1.82 -25.46
N SER A 241 -1.26 -2.45 -24.65
CA SER A 241 -1.50 -2.02 -23.27
C SER A 241 -0.23 -2.08 -22.42
N TRP A 242 0.56 -3.15 -22.53
CA TRP A 242 1.83 -3.27 -21.83
C TRP A 242 2.88 -2.28 -22.36
N ALA A 243 2.95 -2.06 -23.67
CA ALA A 243 3.88 -1.09 -24.25
C ALA A 243 3.58 0.34 -23.77
N ASP A 244 2.32 0.73 -23.66
CA ASP A 244 1.94 2.04 -23.13
C ASP A 244 2.34 2.20 -21.65
N VAL A 245 2.15 1.18 -20.83
CA VAL A 245 2.61 1.18 -19.42
C VAL A 245 4.14 1.32 -19.36
N LEU A 246 4.89 0.51 -20.12
CA LEU A 246 6.34 0.51 -20.09
C LEU A 246 6.94 1.80 -20.66
N ARG A 247 6.38 2.35 -21.75
CA ARG A 247 6.77 3.68 -22.27
C ARG A 247 6.52 4.78 -21.25
N GLY A 248 5.35 4.78 -20.59
CA GLY A 248 5.04 5.71 -19.50
C GLY A 248 6.03 5.61 -18.33
N LEU A 249 6.52 4.43 -18.00
CA LEU A 249 7.57 4.22 -17.00
C LEU A 249 8.91 4.80 -17.47
N ARG A 250 9.31 4.52 -18.70
CA ARG A 250 10.53 5.06 -19.31
C ARG A 250 10.50 6.59 -19.37
N ASP A 251 9.41 7.16 -19.83
CA ASP A 251 9.23 8.62 -19.98
C ASP A 251 9.28 9.33 -18.61
N ARG A 252 8.96 8.63 -17.52
CA ARG A 252 9.12 9.11 -16.14
C ARG A 252 10.51 8.87 -15.56
N GLY A 253 11.42 8.24 -16.28
CA GLY A 253 12.82 8.05 -15.91
C GLY A 253 13.21 6.62 -15.49
N LEU A 254 12.36 5.61 -15.70
CA LEU A 254 12.76 4.23 -15.45
C LEU A 254 13.82 3.80 -16.48
N GLU A 255 15.01 3.48 -16.01
CA GLU A 255 16.03 2.78 -16.80
C GLU A 255 15.64 1.31 -16.97
N ALA A 256 16.16 0.66 -18.04
CA ALA A 256 15.91 -0.74 -18.29
C ALA A 256 16.28 -1.60 -17.05
N PRO A 257 15.33 -2.32 -16.45
CA PRO A 257 15.66 -3.26 -15.38
C PRO A 257 16.50 -4.41 -15.92
N MET A 258 17.34 -5.01 -15.09
CA MET A 258 18.16 -6.15 -15.50
C MET A 258 17.31 -7.40 -15.76
N LEU A 259 16.22 -7.59 -15.01
CA LEU A 259 15.32 -8.72 -15.13
C LEU A 259 13.86 -8.30 -14.93
N ALA A 260 12.98 -8.75 -15.79
CA ALA A 260 11.54 -8.64 -15.64
C ALA A 260 10.94 -10.03 -15.39
N VAL A 261 10.12 -10.14 -14.33
CA VAL A 261 9.42 -11.37 -13.93
C VAL A 261 7.94 -11.25 -14.30
N GLY A 262 7.41 -12.22 -15.06
CA GLY A 262 6.01 -12.22 -15.48
C GLY A 262 5.45 -13.64 -15.68
N ASP A 263 4.17 -13.73 -16.02
CA ASP A 263 3.45 -14.99 -16.20
C ASP A 263 3.81 -15.74 -17.50
N GLY A 264 4.49 -15.09 -18.43
CA GLY A 264 4.80 -15.61 -19.75
C GLY A 264 3.77 -15.21 -20.82
N ALA A 265 2.89 -14.25 -20.54
CA ALA A 265 1.99 -13.69 -21.55
C ALA A 265 2.77 -13.03 -22.68
N LEU A 266 2.45 -13.41 -23.92
CA LEU A 266 3.17 -12.94 -25.11
C LEU A 266 3.13 -11.41 -25.26
N GLY A 267 2.07 -10.76 -24.77
CA GLY A 267 1.89 -9.31 -24.80
C GLY A 267 2.93 -8.57 -23.98
N LEU A 268 3.23 -9.02 -22.76
CA LEU A 268 4.25 -8.41 -21.89
C LEU A 268 5.64 -8.55 -22.49
N TRP A 269 6.02 -9.76 -22.95
CA TRP A 269 7.36 -10.00 -23.51
C TRP A 269 7.60 -9.25 -24.81
N ALA A 270 6.58 -9.12 -25.66
CA ALA A 270 6.68 -8.32 -26.87
C ALA A 270 6.89 -6.83 -26.55
N ALA A 271 6.14 -6.30 -25.58
CA ALA A 271 6.28 -4.92 -25.14
C ALA A 271 7.63 -4.64 -24.47
N LEU A 272 8.17 -5.58 -23.67
CA LEU A 272 9.49 -5.46 -23.06
C LEU A 272 10.59 -5.40 -24.11
N ARG A 273 10.57 -6.31 -25.10
CA ARG A 273 11.55 -6.27 -26.20
C ARG A 273 11.50 -4.97 -27.00
N GLU A 274 10.34 -4.34 -27.10
CA GLU A 274 10.20 -3.06 -27.79
C GLU A 274 10.73 -1.88 -26.97
N VAL A 275 10.40 -1.82 -25.67
CA VAL A 275 10.65 -0.65 -24.81
C VAL A 275 11.96 -0.76 -24.06
N PHE A 276 12.31 -1.96 -23.59
CA PHE A 276 13.51 -2.29 -22.80
C PHE A 276 14.19 -3.55 -23.35
N PRO A 277 14.81 -3.48 -24.54
CA PRO A 277 15.37 -4.66 -25.24
C PRO A 277 16.46 -5.39 -24.45
N ASP A 278 17.18 -4.69 -23.58
CA ASP A 278 18.28 -5.26 -22.78
C ASP A 278 17.79 -5.95 -21.49
N THR A 279 16.49 -5.89 -21.19
CA THR A 279 15.93 -6.53 -20.01
C THR A 279 15.77 -8.03 -20.22
N ALA A 280 16.43 -8.85 -19.38
CA ALA A 280 16.23 -10.29 -19.37
C ALA A 280 14.81 -10.66 -18.90
N HIS A 281 14.32 -11.80 -19.35
CA HIS A 281 12.98 -12.29 -19.02
C HIS A 281 13.08 -13.45 -18.02
N GLN A 282 12.25 -13.41 -16.97
CA GLN A 282 12.03 -14.54 -16.07
C GLN A 282 10.56 -14.92 -16.07
N ARG A 283 10.25 -16.11 -16.54
CA ARG A 283 8.89 -16.63 -16.47
C ARG A 283 8.56 -17.15 -15.08
N CYS A 284 7.36 -16.83 -14.59
CA CYS A 284 6.86 -17.26 -13.28
C CYS A 284 6.68 -18.78 -13.22
N TRP A 285 7.33 -19.45 -12.26
CA TRP A 285 7.20 -20.89 -12.03
C TRP A 285 5.82 -21.29 -11.53
N ASN A 286 5.10 -20.45 -10.79
CA ASN A 286 3.73 -20.75 -10.37
C ASN A 286 2.80 -20.89 -11.57
N HIS A 287 2.85 -19.94 -12.51
CA HIS A 287 2.06 -20.00 -13.74
C HIS A 287 2.46 -21.18 -14.61
N LYS A 288 3.75 -21.48 -14.72
CA LYS A 288 4.24 -22.67 -15.40
C LYS A 288 3.70 -23.96 -14.78
N ALA A 289 3.73 -24.05 -13.45
CA ALA A 289 3.21 -25.21 -12.71
C ALA A 289 1.70 -25.39 -12.91
N MET A 290 0.93 -24.31 -12.93
CA MET A 290 -0.51 -24.35 -13.23
C MET A 290 -0.75 -24.90 -14.65
N ASN A 291 -0.04 -24.35 -15.65
CA ASN A 291 -0.16 -24.79 -17.04
C ASN A 291 0.19 -26.27 -17.23
N LEU A 292 1.13 -26.81 -16.46
CA LEU A 292 1.47 -28.23 -16.45
C LEU A 292 0.42 -29.07 -15.71
N THR A 293 -0.06 -28.57 -14.58
CA THR A 293 -1.05 -29.26 -13.74
C THR A 293 -2.37 -29.44 -14.50
N ASP A 294 -2.78 -28.45 -15.28
CA ASP A 294 -4.03 -28.49 -16.06
C ASP A 294 -3.99 -29.53 -17.21
N LYS A 295 -2.79 -29.94 -17.62
CA LYS A 295 -2.59 -30.94 -18.68
C LYS A 295 -2.49 -32.38 -18.18
N VAL A 296 -2.51 -32.59 -16.87
CA VAL A 296 -2.40 -33.93 -16.28
C VAL A 296 -3.64 -34.30 -15.46
N PRO A 297 -4.04 -35.59 -15.43
CA PRO A 297 -5.14 -36.06 -14.62
C PRO A 297 -4.96 -35.73 -13.13
N LYS A 298 -6.07 -35.44 -12.42
CA LYS A 298 -6.06 -35.05 -11.00
C LYS A 298 -5.22 -35.98 -10.10
N ARG A 299 -5.25 -37.30 -10.37
CA ARG A 299 -4.49 -38.31 -9.63
C ARG A 299 -2.96 -38.13 -9.68
N LEU A 300 -2.44 -37.54 -10.76
CA LEU A 300 -1.00 -37.31 -10.94
C LEU A 300 -0.55 -35.93 -10.45
N GLN A 301 -1.46 -35.00 -10.22
CA GLN A 301 -1.14 -33.62 -9.85
C GLN A 301 -0.35 -33.47 -8.56
N PRO A 302 -0.61 -34.23 -7.47
CA PRO A 302 0.21 -34.11 -6.25
C PRO A 302 1.67 -34.46 -6.49
N GLU A 303 1.94 -35.56 -7.18
CA GLU A 303 3.30 -36.00 -7.49
C GLU A 303 3.99 -35.05 -8.50
N LEU A 304 3.26 -34.58 -9.52
CA LEU A 304 3.77 -33.55 -10.43
C LEU A 304 4.23 -32.29 -9.69
N ARG A 305 3.39 -31.77 -8.76
CA ARG A 305 3.75 -30.59 -7.96
C ARG A 305 4.97 -30.82 -7.07
N HIS A 306 5.09 -32.03 -6.50
CA HIS A 306 6.26 -32.39 -5.71
C HIS A 306 7.53 -32.36 -6.57
N ARG A 307 7.52 -33.01 -7.73
CA ARG A 307 8.66 -33.04 -8.67
C ARG A 307 8.99 -31.67 -9.23
N LEU A 308 8.01 -30.87 -9.61
CA LEU A 308 8.22 -29.50 -10.05
C LEU A 308 8.91 -28.65 -8.99
N ARG A 309 8.53 -28.78 -7.71
CA ARG A 309 9.22 -28.10 -6.61
C ARG A 309 10.70 -28.51 -6.52
N ALA A 310 11.01 -29.78 -6.74
CA ALA A 310 12.39 -30.23 -6.79
C ALA A 310 13.16 -29.62 -7.95
N VAL A 311 12.52 -29.44 -9.13
CA VAL A 311 13.12 -28.79 -10.30
C VAL A 311 13.54 -27.36 -9.98
N TRP A 312 12.59 -26.50 -9.63
CA TRP A 312 12.91 -25.06 -9.46
C TRP A 312 13.66 -24.72 -8.15
N ASN A 313 13.75 -25.66 -7.19
CA ASN A 313 14.57 -25.50 -5.98
C ASN A 313 15.95 -26.16 -6.14
N ALA A 314 16.33 -26.52 -7.34
CA ALA A 314 17.67 -27.05 -7.59
C ALA A 314 18.76 -26.01 -7.26
N PRO A 315 19.90 -26.43 -6.72
CA PRO A 315 20.97 -25.50 -6.30
C PRO A 315 21.75 -24.88 -7.45
N SER A 316 21.63 -25.44 -8.66
CA SER A 316 22.29 -24.94 -9.88
C SER A 316 21.40 -25.16 -11.09
N ARG A 317 21.70 -24.42 -12.17
CA ARG A 317 21.05 -24.58 -13.48
C ARG A 317 21.17 -26.01 -14.00
N ARG A 318 22.37 -26.57 -13.90
CA ARG A 318 22.65 -27.97 -14.35
C ARG A 318 21.77 -28.97 -13.58
N GLU A 319 21.69 -28.84 -12.28
CA GLU A 319 20.86 -29.74 -11.47
C GLU A 319 19.37 -29.55 -11.76
N CYS A 320 18.94 -28.32 -12.05
CA CYS A 320 17.59 -28.00 -12.48
C CYS A 320 17.23 -28.72 -13.79
N GLU A 321 18.16 -28.73 -14.75
CA GLU A 321 18.01 -29.44 -16.03
C GLU A 321 17.95 -30.95 -15.87
N LEU A 322 18.79 -31.52 -15.01
CA LEU A 322 18.73 -32.96 -14.71
C LEU A 322 17.38 -33.36 -14.14
N ARG A 323 16.87 -32.60 -13.18
CA ARG A 323 15.55 -32.85 -12.55
C ARG A 323 14.40 -32.61 -13.52
N ARG A 324 14.53 -31.63 -14.45
CA ARG A 324 13.59 -31.44 -15.56
C ARG A 324 13.50 -32.68 -16.41
N ASP A 325 14.64 -33.23 -16.82
CA ASP A 325 14.70 -34.40 -17.71
C ASP A 325 14.17 -35.66 -17.04
N GLU A 326 14.38 -35.81 -15.73
CA GLU A 326 13.75 -36.85 -14.93
C GLU A 326 12.23 -36.70 -14.85
N LEU A 327 11.75 -35.47 -14.67
CA LEU A 327 10.33 -35.16 -14.69
C LEU A 327 9.70 -35.44 -16.06
N ALA A 328 10.38 -35.06 -17.13
CA ALA A 328 9.94 -35.34 -18.50
C ALA A 328 9.80 -36.85 -18.76
N ARG A 329 10.81 -37.64 -18.38
CA ARG A 329 10.74 -39.12 -18.44
C ARG A 329 9.59 -39.68 -17.63
N TRP A 330 9.33 -39.14 -16.45
CA TRP A 330 8.21 -39.54 -15.60
C TRP A 330 6.85 -39.23 -16.23
N LEU A 331 6.71 -38.09 -16.96
CA LEU A 331 5.52 -37.70 -17.70
C LEU A 331 5.30 -38.61 -18.92
N HIS A 332 6.33 -38.84 -19.73
CA HIS A 332 6.27 -39.72 -20.91
C HIS A 332 5.88 -41.15 -20.53
N ALA A 333 6.45 -41.71 -19.47
CA ALA A 333 6.12 -43.05 -18.97
C ALA A 333 4.65 -43.20 -18.52
N ARG A 334 3.91 -42.07 -18.42
CA ARG A 334 2.47 -42.03 -18.04
C ARG A 334 1.59 -41.50 -19.17
N GLY A 335 2.13 -41.41 -20.40
CA GLY A 335 1.42 -40.91 -21.57
C GLY A 335 1.00 -39.43 -21.46
N GLN A 336 1.79 -38.61 -20.72
CA GLN A 336 1.51 -37.21 -20.53
C GLN A 336 2.44 -36.33 -21.41
N ASP A 337 2.58 -36.67 -22.68
CA ASP A 337 3.47 -36.01 -23.66
C ASP A 337 3.18 -34.51 -23.81
N PRO A 338 1.92 -34.03 -23.86
CA PRO A 338 1.64 -32.60 -23.96
C PRO A 338 2.13 -31.80 -22.73
N ALA A 339 2.18 -32.45 -21.54
CA ALA A 339 2.72 -31.83 -20.35
C ALA A 339 4.26 -31.80 -20.41
N ALA A 340 4.89 -32.89 -20.90
CA ALA A 340 6.34 -32.93 -21.11
C ALA A 340 6.81 -31.85 -22.11
N GLU A 341 6.16 -31.72 -23.25
CA GLU A 341 6.45 -30.66 -24.22
C GLU A 341 6.29 -29.28 -23.61
N THR A 342 5.23 -29.08 -22.81
CA THR A 342 5.01 -27.81 -22.11
C THR A 342 6.14 -27.52 -21.12
N LEU A 343 6.73 -28.52 -20.48
CA LEU A 343 7.83 -28.36 -19.54
C LEU A 343 9.06 -27.71 -20.19
N PHE A 344 9.42 -28.12 -21.39
CA PHE A 344 10.57 -27.60 -22.14
C PHE A 344 10.35 -26.21 -22.73
N ARG A 345 9.10 -25.83 -22.98
CA ARG A 345 8.81 -24.51 -23.56
C ARG A 345 9.26 -23.40 -22.61
N ASP A 346 9.89 -22.36 -23.17
CA ASP A 346 10.39 -21.17 -22.46
C ASP A 346 11.37 -21.51 -21.31
N TRP A 347 12.21 -22.55 -21.51
CA TRP A 347 13.10 -23.06 -20.48
C TRP A 347 14.15 -22.02 -20.06
N ASP A 348 14.71 -21.29 -21.00
CA ASP A 348 15.71 -20.26 -20.73
C ASP A 348 15.11 -19.14 -19.86
N ASP A 349 13.88 -18.69 -20.19
CA ASP A 349 13.15 -17.72 -19.37
C ASP A 349 12.78 -18.27 -17.97
N LEU A 350 12.60 -19.57 -17.81
CA LEU A 350 12.32 -20.19 -16.51
C LEU A 350 13.55 -20.28 -15.61
N THR A 351 14.75 -20.28 -16.19
CA THR A 351 16.03 -20.48 -15.49
C THR A 351 16.89 -19.23 -15.44
N ALA A 352 16.42 -18.10 -15.95
CA ALA A 352 17.17 -16.84 -15.97
C ALA A 352 17.57 -16.37 -14.56
N PHE A 353 16.80 -16.69 -13.52
CA PHE A 353 17.09 -16.32 -12.13
C PHE A 353 18.44 -16.87 -11.62
N TYR A 354 19.01 -17.94 -12.22
CA TYR A 354 20.32 -18.49 -11.84
C TYR A 354 21.48 -17.52 -12.10
N ASP A 355 21.28 -16.53 -12.99
CA ASP A 355 22.28 -15.51 -13.31
C ASP A 355 22.25 -14.32 -12.32
N TYR A 356 21.53 -14.46 -11.20
CA TYR A 356 21.36 -13.46 -10.14
C TYR A 356 21.66 -14.06 -8.76
N PRO A 357 21.93 -13.23 -7.72
CA PRO A 357 22.28 -13.71 -6.37
C PRO A 357 21.31 -14.77 -5.84
N ALA A 358 21.84 -15.84 -5.25
CA ALA A 358 21.03 -16.95 -4.74
C ALA A 358 20.03 -16.50 -3.67
N GLU A 359 20.36 -15.48 -2.89
CA GLU A 359 19.49 -14.87 -1.87
C GLU A 359 18.23 -14.26 -2.48
N HIS A 360 18.29 -13.83 -3.75
CA HIS A 360 17.16 -13.22 -4.47
C HIS A 360 16.23 -14.24 -5.12
N TRP A 361 16.64 -15.49 -5.32
CA TRP A 361 15.90 -16.49 -6.09
C TRP A 361 14.48 -16.73 -5.63
N THR A 362 14.24 -16.70 -4.30
CA THR A 362 12.89 -16.85 -3.74
C THR A 362 11.93 -15.75 -4.18
N HIS A 363 12.46 -14.59 -4.55
CA HIS A 363 11.69 -13.45 -5.06
C HIS A 363 11.60 -13.44 -6.58
N LEU A 364 12.57 -14.03 -7.30
CA LEU A 364 12.65 -13.97 -8.76
C LEU A 364 11.93 -15.12 -9.47
N ARG A 365 11.81 -16.29 -8.83
CA ARG A 365 11.15 -17.46 -9.43
C ARG A 365 9.67 -17.28 -9.73
N THR A 366 9.01 -16.32 -9.07
CA THR A 366 7.56 -16.13 -9.17
C THR A 366 7.16 -14.67 -9.21
N SER A 367 5.97 -14.40 -9.76
CA SER A 367 5.31 -13.10 -9.71
C SER A 367 4.60 -12.81 -8.37
N ASN A 368 4.90 -13.56 -7.30
CA ASN A 368 4.31 -13.40 -5.97
C ASN A 368 4.23 -11.95 -5.46
N PRO A 369 5.21 -11.07 -5.69
CA PRO A 369 5.09 -9.66 -5.29
C PRO A 369 3.82 -9.00 -5.84
N VAL A 370 3.48 -9.24 -7.11
CA VAL A 370 2.24 -8.71 -7.73
C VAL A 370 1.03 -9.55 -7.34
N GLU A 371 1.16 -10.88 -7.27
CA GLU A 371 0.07 -11.77 -6.86
C GLU A 371 -0.46 -11.44 -5.45
N SER A 372 0.42 -11.00 -4.55
CA SER A 372 0.04 -10.56 -3.19
C SER A 372 -0.88 -9.32 -3.21
N VAL A 373 -0.65 -8.40 -4.14
CA VAL A 373 -1.54 -7.27 -4.40
C VAL A 373 -2.91 -7.77 -4.86
N PHE A 374 -2.92 -8.70 -5.81
CA PHE A 374 -4.14 -9.25 -6.36
C PHE A 374 -4.98 -10.02 -5.33
N ALA A 375 -4.35 -10.68 -4.36
CA ALA A 375 -5.06 -11.33 -3.26
C ALA A 375 -5.84 -10.31 -2.42
N GLY A 376 -5.23 -9.19 -2.06
CA GLY A 376 -5.88 -8.08 -1.35
C GLY A 376 -7.01 -7.44 -2.18
N VAL A 377 -6.79 -7.29 -3.48
CA VAL A 377 -7.79 -6.76 -4.41
C VAL A 377 -9.00 -7.71 -4.51
N ARG A 378 -8.77 -9.00 -4.74
CA ARG A 378 -9.85 -10.00 -4.84
C ARG A 378 -10.69 -10.07 -3.57
N LEU A 379 -10.04 -10.05 -2.40
CA LEU A 379 -10.75 -10.03 -1.12
C LEU A 379 -11.73 -8.86 -1.07
N ARG A 380 -11.31 -7.68 -1.50
CA ARG A 380 -12.13 -6.47 -1.46
C ARG A 380 -13.18 -6.40 -2.57
N THR A 381 -12.84 -6.82 -3.79
CA THR A 381 -13.78 -6.81 -4.93
C THR A 381 -14.87 -7.85 -4.79
N ASN A 382 -14.58 -9.00 -4.17
CA ASN A 382 -15.57 -10.05 -3.89
C ASN A 382 -16.62 -9.58 -2.86
N VAL A 383 -16.24 -8.77 -1.88
CA VAL A 383 -17.19 -8.17 -0.92
C VAL A 383 -18.07 -7.13 -1.60
N SER A 384 -17.52 -6.36 -2.53
CA SER A 384 -18.22 -5.28 -3.26
C SER A 384 -18.94 -5.79 -4.51
N LYS A 385 -19.71 -6.85 -4.46
CA LYS A 385 -20.37 -7.59 -5.55
C LYS A 385 -20.72 -6.84 -6.86
N ARG A 386 -20.65 -5.50 -6.93
CA ARG A 386 -20.83 -4.66 -8.13
C ARG A 386 -20.10 -3.32 -8.00
N MET A 387 -18.89 -3.24 -8.49
CA MET A 387 -18.29 -1.93 -8.77
C MET A 387 -18.89 -1.41 -10.10
N ARG A 388 -19.67 -0.33 -10.02
CA ARG A 388 -20.36 0.22 -11.20
C ARG A 388 -19.45 1.03 -12.14
N ARG A 389 -18.29 1.50 -11.68
CA ARG A 389 -17.36 2.33 -12.46
C ARG A 389 -15.94 1.79 -12.35
N ARG A 390 -15.29 1.58 -13.49
CA ARG A 390 -13.90 1.09 -13.63
C ARG A 390 -12.92 1.97 -12.88
N ASP A 391 -13.04 3.29 -13.05
CA ASP A 391 -12.14 4.27 -12.39
C ASP A 391 -12.20 4.17 -10.86
N SER A 392 -13.39 3.95 -10.30
CA SER A 392 -13.55 3.79 -8.85
C SER A 392 -12.86 2.52 -8.32
N ALA A 393 -12.79 1.46 -9.14
CA ALA A 393 -12.04 0.26 -8.81
C ALA A 393 -10.54 0.52 -8.82
N LEU A 394 -10.02 1.23 -9.81
CA LEU A 394 -8.61 1.60 -9.91
C LEU A 394 -8.12 2.36 -8.67
N TYR A 395 -8.83 3.43 -8.28
CA TYR A 395 -8.40 4.26 -7.13
C TYR A 395 -8.48 3.49 -5.80
N LEU A 396 -9.48 2.62 -5.65
CA LEU A 396 -9.57 1.74 -4.49
C LEU A 396 -8.39 0.76 -4.44
N VAL A 397 -8.11 0.09 -5.56
CA VAL A 397 -7.01 -0.87 -5.66
C VAL A 397 -5.67 -0.17 -5.44
N PHE A 398 -5.49 1.02 -5.97
CA PHE A 398 -4.31 1.85 -5.74
C PHE A 398 -4.09 2.10 -4.24
N LYS A 399 -5.12 2.52 -3.50
CA LYS A 399 -5.01 2.76 -2.05
C LYS A 399 -4.74 1.48 -1.26
N ILE A 400 -5.35 0.36 -1.64
CA ILE A 400 -5.05 -0.96 -1.05
C ILE A 400 -3.57 -1.30 -1.28
N THR A 401 -3.08 -1.13 -2.49
CA THR A 401 -1.69 -1.46 -2.85
C THR A 401 -0.69 -0.58 -2.13
N GLN A 402 -0.91 0.73 -2.04
CA GLN A 402 -0.07 1.64 -1.25
C GLN A 402 0.05 1.19 0.22
N ARG A 403 -1.04 0.67 0.78
CA ARG A 403 -1.02 0.14 2.15
C ARG A 403 -0.24 -1.16 2.25
N LEU A 404 -0.41 -2.07 1.28
CA LEU A 404 0.32 -3.33 1.22
C LEU A 404 1.81 -3.12 1.01
N GLU A 405 2.19 -2.10 0.23
CA GLU A 405 3.58 -1.71 -0.03
C GLU A 405 4.37 -1.47 1.24
N LEU A 406 3.77 -0.87 2.26
CA LEU A 406 4.40 -0.64 3.58
C LEU A 406 4.82 -1.92 4.29
N GLY A 407 4.19 -3.04 3.98
CA GLY A 407 4.48 -4.37 4.55
C GLY A 407 5.31 -5.29 3.64
N TRP A 408 5.71 -4.84 2.45
CA TRP A 408 6.48 -5.69 1.55
C TRP A 408 7.86 -5.98 2.09
N ARG A 409 8.21 -7.24 2.13
CA ARG A 409 9.55 -7.66 2.54
C ARG A 409 10.57 -7.24 1.50
N PRO A 410 11.70 -6.61 1.91
CA PRO A 410 12.80 -6.31 1.00
C PRO A 410 13.42 -7.60 0.46
N LEU A 411 14.26 -7.48 -0.56
CA LEU A 411 15.10 -8.56 -1.04
C LEU A 411 16.12 -8.96 0.05
N ASN A 412 16.45 -10.24 0.09
CA ASN A 412 17.49 -10.73 0.98
C ASN A 412 18.86 -10.17 0.57
N GLY A 413 19.81 -10.07 1.51
CA GLY A 413 21.14 -9.51 1.25
C GLY A 413 21.20 -7.99 1.09
N GLY A 414 20.04 -7.30 1.08
CA GLY A 414 19.89 -5.86 1.20
C GLY A 414 20.74 -5.01 0.27
N LEU A 415 21.21 -3.88 0.77
CA LEU A 415 21.94 -2.88 -0.01
C LEU A 415 23.24 -3.42 -0.63
N THR A 416 23.96 -4.31 0.05
CA THR A 416 25.27 -4.80 -0.41
C THR A 416 25.14 -5.59 -1.72
N LEU A 417 24.23 -6.58 -1.79
CA LEU A 417 24.03 -7.37 -3.00
C LEU A 417 23.43 -6.52 -4.13
N MET A 418 22.52 -5.63 -3.81
CA MET A 418 21.95 -4.71 -4.80
C MET A 418 23.01 -3.75 -5.38
N THR A 419 23.93 -3.25 -4.56
CA THR A 419 25.03 -2.39 -5.02
C THR A 419 25.97 -3.15 -5.96
N LEU A 420 26.35 -4.37 -5.61
CA LEU A 420 27.17 -5.23 -6.47
C LEU A 420 26.47 -5.49 -7.81
N LEU A 421 25.22 -5.91 -7.76
CA LEU A 421 24.42 -6.21 -8.94
C LEU A 421 24.28 -5.01 -9.87
N LEU A 422 23.85 -3.85 -9.33
CA LEU A 422 23.69 -2.62 -10.10
C LEU A 422 25.04 -2.04 -10.56
N GLY A 423 26.13 -2.41 -9.90
CA GLY A 423 27.51 -2.13 -10.34
C GLY A 423 28.01 -3.00 -11.48
N GLY A 424 27.18 -3.92 -12.01
CA GLY A 424 27.54 -4.80 -13.12
C GLY A 424 28.20 -6.11 -12.70
N ALA A 425 28.13 -6.50 -11.43
CA ALA A 425 28.63 -7.77 -10.95
C ALA A 425 27.89 -8.94 -11.63
N ARG A 426 28.65 -9.94 -12.07
CA ARG A 426 28.13 -11.18 -12.70
C ARG A 426 27.95 -12.27 -11.65
N PHE A 427 26.90 -13.04 -11.84
CA PHE A 427 26.59 -14.20 -11.00
C PHE A 427 26.39 -15.42 -11.92
N VAL A 428 26.81 -16.58 -11.44
CA VAL A 428 26.55 -17.88 -12.08
C VAL A 428 26.08 -18.82 -10.98
N ASP A 429 24.94 -19.45 -11.19
CA ASP A 429 24.29 -20.28 -10.16
C ASP A 429 24.19 -19.58 -8.79
N GLY A 430 23.90 -18.27 -8.82
CA GLY A 430 23.74 -17.45 -7.62
C GLY A 430 25.03 -17.00 -6.95
N ILE A 431 26.19 -17.43 -7.43
CA ILE A 431 27.50 -17.13 -6.87
C ILE A 431 28.14 -15.96 -7.65
N TYR A 432 28.66 -14.98 -6.92
CA TYR A 432 29.38 -13.86 -7.51
C TYR A 432 30.65 -14.32 -8.21
N ILE A 433 30.86 -13.87 -9.45
CA ILE A 433 32.06 -14.12 -10.24
C ILE A 433 32.90 -12.85 -10.29
N PRO A 434 34.10 -12.80 -9.69
CA PRO A 434 35.01 -11.67 -9.79
C PRO A 434 35.43 -11.40 -11.25
N ALA A 435 35.62 -10.12 -11.57
CA ALA A 435 35.99 -9.69 -12.93
C ALA A 435 37.30 -10.34 -13.41
N ASP A 436 38.24 -10.62 -12.52
CA ASP A 436 39.54 -11.25 -12.82
C ASP A 436 39.42 -12.74 -13.14
N ALA A 437 38.37 -13.40 -12.68
CA ALA A 437 38.11 -14.82 -12.96
C ALA A 437 37.53 -15.04 -14.38
N ALA A 438 37.17 -13.98 -15.09
CA ALA A 438 36.57 -14.04 -16.41
C ALA A 438 37.60 -13.93 -17.56
N ARG A 439 38.91 -13.76 -17.27
CA ARG A 439 39.95 -13.86 -18.30
C ARG A 439 40.22 -15.34 -18.58
N PRO A 440 40.05 -15.84 -19.82
CA PRO A 440 40.63 -17.11 -20.18
C PRO A 440 42.12 -17.03 -19.90
N SER A 441 42.70 -18.00 -19.19
CA SER A 441 44.15 -18.18 -19.20
C SER A 441 44.59 -18.32 -20.68
N ASP A 442 45.36 -17.37 -21.19
CA ASP A 442 46.04 -17.52 -22.46
C ASP A 442 46.82 -18.85 -22.40
N PRO A 443 46.75 -19.70 -23.45
CA PRO A 443 47.54 -20.88 -23.45
C PRO A 443 49.00 -20.45 -23.38
N GLU A 444 49.73 -20.98 -22.38
CA GLU A 444 51.16 -20.79 -22.19
C GLU A 444 51.88 -20.92 -23.52
N GLU A 445 52.61 -19.88 -23.90
CA GLU A 445 53.66 -19.97 -24.90
C GLU A 445 54.67 -21.05 -24.42
N GLU A 446 54.56 -22.26 -24.95
CA GLU A 446 55.65 -23.23 -24.90
C GLU A 446 56.87 -22.59 -25.56
N VAL A 447 57.72 -22.00 -24.73
CA VAL A 447 59.07 -21.59 -25.16
C VAL A 447 59.83 -22.85 -25.52
N THR A 448 59.89 -23.16 -26.81
CA THR A 448 60.80 -24.09 -27.40
C THR A 448 62.21 -23.49 -27.24
N ALA A 449 62.95 -23.95 -26.26
CA ALA A 449 64.42 -23.77 -26.21
C ALA A 449 65.02 -24.94 -26.87
N ALA A 450 65.69 -24.69 -28.03
CA ALA A 450 66.58 -25.57 -28.74
C ALA A 450 67.92 -25.72 -27.99
#